data_f6f224b2045fc0e535e1c85ba8919a8e
#
_entry.id   f6f224b2045fc0e535e1c85ba8919a8e
#
_cell.length_a   1.000
_cell.length_b   1.000
_cell.length_c   1.000
_cell.angle_alpha   90.00
_cell.angle_beta   90.00
_cell.angle_gamma   90.00
#
_symmetry.space_group_name_H-M   'P 1'
#
loop_
_entity.id
_entity.type
_entity.pdbx_description
1 polymer ?
#
loop_
_entity_poly.entity_id
_entity_poly.type
_entity_poly.pdbx_seq_one_letter_code
_entity_poly.pdbx_strand_id
1 'polypeptide(L)'
;MLLGDYLLSISFEILTGAGNLEILETISTTTQNIALGQMQEVSQPFADSSPETWEKITQLKHASLFQAGAVCASIWGEASPHTSETLGKFGFELGMASRLQKDLETICDHDLMIKAIQKEKVLYPMCLWLEEGLEPGDSKRLREILSNLNPTPDFLERDWKELLSWCWIPVQQKIEAHLELARFHLDQLGDLECSNLRKLTEFETQPVPETVS
;
A
#
# COMPACT_ATOMS: atom_id res chain seq x y z
N MET A 1 10.00 -15.45 14.07
CA MET A 1 9.68 -14.75 15.32
C MET A 1 10.93 -14.19 15.95
N LEU A 2 11.87 -14.98 16.49
CA LEU A 2 13.04 -14.47 17.24
C LEU A 2 13.89 -13.42 16.52
N LEU A 3 14.12 -13.52 15.20
CA LEU A 3 14.88 -12.53 14.45
C LEU A 3 14.13 -11.17 14.38
N GLY A 4 12.81 -11.20 14.22
CA GLY A 4 12.01 -9.97 14.23
C GLY A 4 12.06 -9.28 15.60
N ASP A 5 11.94 -10.03 16.68
CA ASP A 5 12.00 -9.51 18.04
C ASP A 5 13.40 -8.93 18.35
N TYR A 6 14.45 -9.57 17.87
CA TYR A 6 15.82 -9.10 17.99
C TYR A 6 16.03 -7.76 17.24
N LEU A 7 15.58 -7.67 15.97
CA LEU A 7 15.68 -6.44 15.18
C LEU A 7 14.87 -5.30 15.80
N LEU A 8 13.69 -5.60 16.35
CA LEU A 8 12.88 -4.62 17.05
C LEU A 8 13.59 -4.11 18.32
N SER A 9 14.24 -5.00 19.07
CA SER A 9 15.02 -4.62 20.28
C SER A 9 16.20 -3.71 19.93
N ILE A 10 16.93 -3.99 18.83
CA ILE A 10 18.00 -3.11 18.34
C ILE A 10 17.43 -1.75 17.92
N SER A 11 16.27 -1.72 17.25
CA SER A 11 15.64 -0.47 16.86
C SER A 11 15.30 0.41 18.07
N PHE A 12 14.79 -0.17 19.15
CA PHE A 12 14.56 0.55 20.40
C PHE A 12 15.85 1.04 21.07
N GLU A 13 16.92 0.25 21.04
CA GLU A 13 18.22 0.68 21.56
C GLU A 13 18.74 1.92 20.81
N ILE A 14 18.66 1.93 19.47
CA ILE A 14 19.05 3.06 18.63
C ILE A 14 18.19 4.29 18.94
N LEU A 15 16.85 4.13 19.01
CA LEU A 15 15.91 5.22 19.28
C LEU A 15 16.11 5.84 20.66
N THR A 16 16.34 5.01 21.68
CA THR A 16 16.63 5.51 23.04
C THR A 16 17.98 6.20 23.12
N GLY A 17 19.00 5.68 22.40
CA GLY A 17 20.31 6.31 22.27
C GLY A 17 20.27 7.68 21.57
N ALA A 18 19.35 7.89 20.61
CA ALA A 18 19.11 9.17 19.96
C ALA A 18 18.51 10.24 20.90
N GLY A 19 17.84 9.81 21.99
CA GLY A 19 17.34 10.70 23.05
C GLY A 19 16.18 11.62 22.64
N ASN A 20 15.56 11.42 21.49
CA ASN A 20 14.43 12.22 20.99
C ASN A 20 13.11 11.50 21.26
N LEU A 21 12.33 12.02 22.26
CA LEU A 21 11.06 11.42 22.68
C LEU A 21 9.98 11.52 21.62
N GLU A 22 9.96 12.57 20.81
CA GLU A 22 8.95 12.76 19.76
C GLU A 22 9.13 11.73 18.62
N ILE A 23 10.38 11.45 18.24
CA ILE A 23 10.69 10.37 17.31
C ILE A 23 10.30 9.01 17.89
N LEU A 24 10.60 8.77 19.16
CA LEU A 24 10.25 7.52 19.84
C LEU A 24 8.74 7.31 19.89
N GLU A 25 7.97 8.35 20.19
CA GLU A 25 6.50 8.34 20.20
C GLU A 25 5.95 8.06 18.79
N THR A 26 6.47 8.74 17.76
CA THR A 26 6.08 8.54 16.36
C THR A 26 6.29 7.08 15.93
N ILE A 27 7.46 6.50 16.19
CA ILE A 27 7.77 5.12 15.82
C ILE A 27 6.95 4.12 16.65
N SER A 28 6.72 4.38 17.94
CA SER A 28 5.90 3.53 18.80
C SER A 28 4.45 3.48 18.31
N THR A 29 3.85 4.64 18.01
CA THR A 29 2.49 4.74 17.47
C THR A 29 2.39 4.04 16.10
N THR A 30 3.38 4.23 15.24
CA THR A 30 3.43 3.57 13.93
C THR A 30 3.51 2.05 14.07
N THR A 31 4.32 1.55 15.00
CA THR A 31 4.41 0.11 15.29
C THR A 31 3.07 -0.46 15.76
N GLN A 32 2.33 0.28 16.62
CA GLN A 32 0.99 -0.10 17.04
C GLN A 32 0.02 -0.15 15.85
N ASN A 33 0.05 0.86 14.97
CA ASN A 33 -0.79 0.90 13.77
C ASN A 33 -0.52 -0.29 12.85
N ILE A 34 0.77 -0.62 12.60
CA ILE A 34 1.16 -1.77 11.79
C ILE A 34 0.62 -3.08 12.39
N ALA A 35 0.77 -3.26 13.71
CA ALA A 35 0.26 -4.43 14.41
C ALA A 35 -1.26 -4.52 14.33
N LEU A 36 -1.98 -3.41 14.52
CA LEU A 36 -3.43 -3.35 14.39
C LEU A 36 -3.89 -3.68 12.95
N GLY A 37 -3.25 -3.08 11.95
CA GLY A 37 -3.55 -3.39 10.55
C GLY A 37 -3.27 -4.85 10.19
N GLN A 38 -2.22 -5.46 10.76
CA GLN A 38 -1.93 -6.88 10.58
C GLN A 38 -3.00 -7.76 11.24
N MET A 39 -3.47 -7.41 12.44
CA MET A 39 -4.57 -8.13 13.11
C MET A 39 -5.86 -8.04 12.29
N GLN A 40 -6.19 -6.87 11.74
CA GLN A 40 -7.36 -6.70 10.88
C GLN A 40 -7.24 -7.54 9.60
N GLU A 41 -6.08 -7.53 8.93
CA GLU A 41 -5.85 -8.33 7.72
C GLU A 41 -6.03 -9.83 7.97
N VAL A 42 -5.49 -10.34 9.08
CA VAL A 42 -5.61 -11.78 9.44
C VAL A 42 -7.03 -12.16 9.86
N SER A 43 -7.79 -11.24 10.46
CA SER A 43 -9.16 -11.50 10.88
C SER A 43 -10.19 -11.37 9.76
N GLN A 44 -9.82 -10.74 8.63
CA GLN A 44 -10.70 -10.51 7.49
C GLN A 44 -10.71 -11.74 6.57
N PRO A 45 -11.88 -12.35 6.28
CA PRO A 45 -11.95 -13.37 5.26
C PRO A 45 -11.48 -12.86 3.90
N PHE A 46 -10.55 -13.56 3.28
CA PHE A 46 -9.94 -13.13 2.01
C PHE A 46 -10.98 -12.87 0.91
N ALA A 47 -11.96 -13.76 0.79
CA ALA A 47 -13.03 -13.68 -0.20
C ALA A 47 -14.07 -12.57 0.06
N ASP A 48 -14.06 -11.95 1.24
CA ASP A 48 -14.98 -10.88 1.64
C ASP A 48 -14.30 -9.50 1.72
N SER A 49 -13.11 -9.40 1.15
CA SER A 49 -12.35 -8.14 1.12
C SER A 49 -13.03 -7.10 0.22
N SER A 50 -12.99 -5.85 0.65
CA SER A 50 -13.51 -4.71 -0.10
C SER A 50 -12.43 -3.64 -0.28
N PRO A 51 -12.57 -2.72 -1.25
CA PRO A 51 -11.68 -1.58 -1.40
C PRO A 51 -11.53 -0.76 -0.11
N GLU A 52 -12.63 -0.53 0.61
CA GLU A 52 -12.62 0.20 1.88
C GLU A 52 -11.79 -0.54 2.96
N THR A 53 -11.97 -1.85 3.08
CA THR A 53 -11.20 -2.69 4.01
C THR A 53 -9.72 -2.67 3.64
N TRP A 54 -9.41 -2.81 2.35
CA TRP A 54 -8.02 -2.73 1.86
C TRP A 54 -7.39 -1.37 2.18
N GLU A 55 -8.12 -0.26 1.98
CA GLU A 55 -7.64 1.09 2.30
C GLU A 55 -7.32 1.24 3.78
N LYS A 56 -8.21 0.84 4.67
CA LYS A 56 -7.98 0.90 6.12
C LYS A 56 -6.73 0.12 6.54
N ILE A 57 -6.57 -1.10 6.04
CA ILE A 57 -5.40 -1.94 6.33
C ILE A 57 -4.14 -1.29 5.76
N THR A 58 -4.20 -0.77 4.54
CA THR A 58 -3.06 -0.12 3.88
C THR A 58 -2.64 1.17 4.60
N GLN A 59 -3.59 1.98 5.05
CA GLN A 59 -3.32 3.17 5.86
C GLN A 59 -2.55 2.82 7.13
N LEU A 60 -2.99 1.78 7.84
CA LEU A 60 -2.35 1.34 9.08
C LEU A 60 -0.98 0.70 8.86
N LYS A 61 -0.80 -0.11 7.82
CA LYS A 61 0.42 -0.92 7.64
C LYS A 61 1.48 -0.27 6.76
N HIS A 62 1.08 0.44 5.72
CA HIS A 62 1.98 0.95 4.70
C HIS A 62 2.08 2.48 4.72
N ALA A 63 0.96 3.19 4.61
CA ALA A 63 0.97 4.65 4.58
C ALA A 63 1.52 5.24 5.89
N SER A 64 1.15 4.67 7.05
CA SER A 64 1.66 5.11 8.35
C SER A 64 3.19 5.00 8.46
N LEU A 65 3.80 3.99 7.84
CA LEU A 65 5.25 3.81 7.85
C LEU A 65 5.97 4.90 7.04
N PHE A 66 5.46 5.21 5.84
CA PHE A 66 5.99 6.30 5.02
C PHE A 66 5.80 7.67 5.69
N GLN A 67 4.61 7.88 6.27
CA GLN A 67 4.31 9.07 7.07
C GLN A 67 5.30 9.23 8.22
N ALA A 68 5.52 8.18 9.00
CA ALA A 68 6.44 8.22 10.14
C ALA A 68 7.87 8.50 9.70
N GLY A 69 8.32 7.93 8.58
CA GLY A 69 9.63 8.22 8.02
C GLY A 69 9.82 9.71 7.69
N ALA A 70 8.83 10.32 7.04
CA ALA A 70 8.85 11.75 6.71
C ALA A 70 8.81 12.65 7.97
N VAL A 71 7.95 12.30 8.93
CA VAL A 71 7.84 13.02 10.21
C VAL A 71 9.13 12.90 11.02
N CYS A 72 9.69 11.72 11.18
CA CYS A 72 10.95 11.54 11.91
C CYS A 72 12.11 12.30 11.27
N ALA A 73 12.19 12.31 9.93
CA ALA A 73 13.21 13.08 9.22
C ALA A 73 13.05 14.60 9.45
N SER A 74 11.81 15.10 9.47
CA SER A 74 11.54 16.51 9.74
C SER A 74 11.87 16.92 11.18
N ILE A 75 11.54 16.06 12.16
CA ILE A 75 11.92 16.29 13.59
C ILE A 75 13.43 16.31 13.73
N TRP A 76 14.13 15.36 13.11
CA TRP A 76 15.59 15.30 13.13
C TRP A 76 16.25 16.54 12.49
N GLY A 77 15.61 17.08 11.45
CA GLY A 77 16.03 18.32 10.76
C GLY A 77 15.56 19.60 11.43
N GLU A 78 14.99 19.53 12.65
CA GLU A 78 14.47 20.68 13.40
C GLU A 78 13.47 21.53 12.58
N ALA A 79 12.67 20.89 11.75
CA ALA A 79 11.69 21.56 10.91
C ALA A 79 10.54 22.14 11.76
N SER A 80 9.84 23.14 11.19
CA SER A 80 8.66 23.68 11.86
C SER A 80 7.54 22.63 11.99
N PRO A 81 6.63 22.76 12.99
CA PRO A 81 5.48 21.85 13.12
C PRO A 81 4.64 21.77 11.84
N HIS A 82 4.46 22.90 11.15
CA HIS A 82 3.76 22.94 9.87
C HIS A 82 4.48 22.13 8.78
N THR A 83 5.79 22.28 8.68
CA THR A 83 6.61 21.51 7.74
C THR A 83 6.54 20.02 8.05
N SER A 84 6.63 19.63 9.32
CA SER A 84 6.54 18.25 9.76
C SER A 84 5.19 17.61 9.42
N GLU A 85 4.09 18.31 9.68
CA GLU A 85 2.74 17.86 9.32
C GLU A 85 2.59 17.69 7.80
N THR A 86 3.07 18.67 7.02
CA THR A 86 2.97 18.65 5.56
C THR A 86 3.80 17.52 4.95
N LEU A 87 5.03 17.29 5.43
CA LEU A 87 5.86 16.15 5.03
C LEU A 87 5.23 14.81 5.47
N GLY A 88 4.57 14.78 6.62
CA GLY A 88 3.80 13.60 7.05
C GLY A 88 2.67 13.26 6.07
N LYS A 89 1.91 14.25 5.62
CA LYS A 89 0.87 14.07 4.59
C LYS A 89 1.46 13.59 3.26
N PHE A 90 2.56 14.19 2.82
CA PHE A 90 3.30 13.71 1.65
C PHE A 90 3.68 12.24 1.78
N GLY A 91 4.28 11.85 2.90
CA GLY A 91 4.67 10.46 3.16
C GLY A 91 3.47 9.50 3.13
N PHE A 92 2.35 9.89 3.74
CA PHE A 92 1.13 9.10 3.75
C PHE A 92 0.63 8.82 2.31
N GLU A 93 0.50 9.84 1.48
CA GLU A 93 0.03 9.72 0.10
C GLU A 93 0.99 8.88 -0.75
N LEU A 94 2.29 9.08 -0.59
CA LEU A 94 3.31 8.27 -1.25
C LEU A 94 3.23 6.79 -0.84
N GLY A 95 2.96 6.51 0.43
CA GLY A 95 2.78 5.16 0.94
C GLY A 95 1.55 4.45 0.35
N MET A 96 0.43 5.17 0.20
CA MET A 96 -0.77 4.67 -0.47
C MET A 96 -0.51 4.36 -1.94
N ALA A 97 0.11 5.30 -2.69
CA ALA A 97 0.47 5.10 -4.08
C ALA A 97 1.42 3.92 -4.28
N SER A 98 2.47 3.83 -3.46
CA SER A 98 3.45 2.74 -3.50
C SER A 98 2.82 1.37 -3.29
N ARG A 99 1.84 1.27 -2.38
CA ARG A 99 1.14 0.01 -2.13
C ARG A 99 0.24 -0.37 -3.30
N LEU A 100 -0.51 0.57 -3.87
CA LEU A 100 -1.33 0.35 -5.06
C LEU A 100 -0.48 -0.11 -6.24
N GLN A 101 0.65 0.55 -6.48
CA GLN A 101 1.61 0.17 -7.51
C GLN A 101 2.11 -1.26 -7.31
N LYS A 102 2.45 -1.62 -6.07
CA LYS A 102 2.91 -2.97 -5.75
C LYS A 102 1.84 -4.05 -5.95
N ASP A 103 0.59 -3.73 -5.66
CA ASP A 103 -0.52 -4.66 -5.90
C ASP A 103 -0.78 -4.83 -7.41
N LEU A 104 -0.67 -3.75 -8.18
CA LEU A 104 -0.78 -3.80 -9.64
C LEU A 104 0.35 -4.63 -10.27
N GLU A 105 1.60 -4.42 -9.86
CA GLU A 105 2.74 -5.25 -10.27
C GLU A 105 2.52 -6.73 -9.94
N THR A 106 1.99 -7.00 -8.74
CA THR A 106 1.74 -8.36 -8.29
C THR A 106 0.70 -9.06 -9.15
N ILE A 107 -0.37 -8.35 -9.57
CA ILE A 107 -1.42 -8.94 -10.38
C ILE A 107 -0.99 -9.07 -11.86
N CYS A 108 -0.03 -8.30 -12.33
CA CYS A 108 0.54 -8.42 -13.67
C CYS A 108 1.46 -9.64 -13.83
N ASP A 109 2.03 -10.11 -12.73
CA ASP A 109 2.88 -11.31 -12.73
C ASP A 109 2.06 -12.51 -12.28
N HIS A 110 1.87 -13.47 -13.20
CA HIS A 110 1.07 -14.67 -12.99
C HIS A 110 1.52 -15.48 -11.76
N ASP A 111 2.83 -15.67 -11.58
CA ASP A 111 3.37 -16.47 -10.48
C ASP A 111 3.24 -15.72 -9.14
N LEU A 112 3.41 -14.40 -9.15
CA LEU A 112 3.23 -13.58 -7.95
C LEU A 112 1.76 -13.51 -7.54
N MET A 113 0.84 -13.43 -8.50
CA MET A 113 -0.59 -13.45 -8.25
C MET A 113 -1.03 -14.77 -7.62
N ILE A 114 -0.61 -15.92 -8.18
CA ILE A 114 -0.91 -17.24 -7.62
C ILE A 114 -0.41 -17.32 -6.16
N LYS A 115 0.84 -16.90 -5.92
CA LYS A 115 1.42 -16.89 -4.57
C LYS A 115 0.67 -15.95 -3.62
N ALA A 116 0.13 -14.83 -4.12
CA ALA A 116 -0.67 -13.92 -3.32
C ALA A 116 -1.99 -14.58 -2.90
N ILE A 117 -2.69 -15.24 -3.81
CA ILE A 117 -3.92 -16.00 -3.53
C ILE A 117 -3.65 -17.11 -2.50
N GLN A 118 -2.61 -17.92 -2.71
CA GLN A 118 -2.24 -19.02 -1.80
C GLN A 118 -1.87 -18.55 -0.38
N LYS A 119 -1.43 -17.29 -0.25
CA LYS A 119 -1.09 -16.66 1.04
C LYS A 119 -2.22 -15.80 1.60
N GLU A 120 -3.40 -15.90 1.04
CA GLU A 120 -4.56 -15.07 1.44
C GLU A 120 -4.26 -13.57 1.44
N LYS A 121 -3.38 -13.13 0.52
CA LYS A 121 -2.97 -11.74 0.44
C LYS A 121 -3.97 -10.93 -0.36
N VAL A 122 -4.63 -10.00 0.30
CA VAL A 122 -5.59 -9.09 -0.33
C VAL A 122 -4.87 -8.09 -1.23
N LEU A 123 -5.27 -8.04 -2.50
CA LEU A 123 -4.79 -7.08 -3.50
C LEU A 123 -5.92 -6.14 -3.90
N TYR A 124 -5.64 -4.85 -4.03
CA TYR A 124 -6.63 -3.83 -4.36
C TYR A 124 -7.42 -4.14 -5.65
N PRO A 125 -6.79 -4.58 -6.77
CA PRO A 125 -7.52 -4.94 -7.98
C PRO A 125 -8.55 -6.06 -7.77
N MET A 126 -8.25 -7.02 -6.90
CA MET A 126 -9.19 -8.10 -6.55
C MET A 126 -10.38 -7.57 -5.74
N CYS A 127 -10.13 -6.61 -4.83
CA CYS A 127 -11.20 -5.98 -4.07
C CYS A 127 -12.18 -5.21 -4.97
N LEU A 128 -11.67 -4.49 -5.97
CA LEU A 128 -12.51 -3.81 -6.96
C LEU A 128 -13.39 -4.82 -7.71
N TRP A 129 -12.83 -5.93 -8.15
CA TRP A 129 -13.60 -6.93 -8.88
C TRP A 129 -14.64 -7.64 -8.01
N LEU A 130 -14.34 -7.87 -6.74
CA LEU A 130 -15.32 -8.42 -5.78
C LEU A 130 -16.51 -7.50 -5.54
N GLU A 131 -16.31 -6.18 -5.63
CA GLU A 131 -17.37 -5.19 -5.39
C GLU A 131 -18.15 -4.84 -6.64
N GLU A 132 -17.48 -4.53 -7.73
CA GLU A 132 -18.10 -3.96 -8.92
C GLU A 132 -18.34 -4.96 -10.06
N GLY A 133 -17.53 -6.03 -10.19
CA GLY A 133 -17.59 -7.09 -11.21
C GLY A 133 -18.14 -6.68 -12.58
N LEU A 134 -17.61 -7.23 -13.69
CA LEU A 134 -18.08 -6.87 -15.02
C LEU A 134 -19.47 -7.43 -15.36
N GLU A 135 -19.77 -8.63 -14.84
CA GLU A 135 -21.04 -9.32 -15.09
C GLU A 135 -21.65 -9.89 -13.80
N PRO A 136 -23.00 -10.09 -13.78
CA PRO A 136 -23.68 -10.80 -12.69
C PRO A 136 -23.13 -12.22 -12.54
N GLY A 137 -22.32 -12.46 -11.53
CA GLY A 137 -21.73 -13.77 -11.25
C GLY A 137 -20.20 -13.76 -11.13
N ASP A 138 -19.51 -12.76 -11.66
CA ASP A 138 -18.04 -12.65 -11.60
C ASP A 138 -17.54 -12.58 -10.16
N SER A 139 -18.17 -11.75 -9.32
CA SER A 139 -17.86 -11.65 -7.90
C SER A 139 -18.04 -12.99 -7.17
N LYS A 140 -19.09 -13.76 -7.52
CA LYS A 140 -19.32 -15.09 -6.93
C LYS A 140 -18.23 -16.06 -7.34
N ARG A 141 -17.87 -16.07 -8.63
CA ARG A 141 -16.82 -16.93 -9.17
C ARG A 141 -15.46 -16.60 -8.55
N LEU A 142 -15.11 -15.31 -8.45
CA LEU A 142 -13.88 -14.90 -7.81
C LEU A 142 -13.86 -15.32 -6.32
N ARG A 143 -14.97 -15.14 -5.59
CA ARG A 143 -15.08 -15.61 -4.19
C ARG A 143 -14.84 -17.11 -4.05
N GLU A 144 -15.37 -17.92 -4.96
CA GLU A 144 -15.15 -19.37 -4.98
C GLU A 144 -13.68 -19.71 -5.19
N ILE A 145 -12.99 -19.02 -6.11
CA ILE A 145 -11.55 -19.20 -6.38
C ILE A 145 -10.73 -18.78 -5.15
N LEU A 146 -11.01 -17.62 -4.58
CA LEU A 146 -10.30 -17.12 -3.41
C LEU A 146 -10.52 -18.02 -2.18
N SER A 147 -11.75 -18.55 -2.01
CA SER A 147 -12.07 -19.47 -0.90
C SER A 147 -11.35 -20.82 -1.02
N ASN A 148 -11.09 -21.27 -2.22
CA ASN A 148 -10.37 -22.53 -2.47
C ASN A 148 -8.84 -22.37 -2.46
N LEU A 149 -8.32 -21.14 -2.46
CA LEU A 149 -6.89 -20.78 -2.48
C LEU A 149 -6.09 -21.50 -3.60
N ASN A 150 -6.79 -21.99 -4.62
CA ASN A 150 -6.21 -22.72 -5.72
C ASN A 150 -6.87 -22.30 -7.06
N PRO A 151 -6.29 -21.31 -7.74
CA PRO A 151 -6.83 -20.84 -9.00
C PRO A 151 -6.84 -21.95 -10.05
N THR A 152 -7.98 -22.08 -10.73
CA THR A 152 -8.14 -23.07 -11.80
C THR A 152 -7.43 -22.65 -13.08
N PRO A 153 -7.08 -23.58 -13.99
CA PRO A 153 -6.55 -23.22 -15.31
C PRO A 153 -7.44 -22.24 -16.07
N ASP A 154 -8.75 -22.40 -16.04
CA ASP A 154 -9.71 -21.48 -16.68
C ASP A 154 -9.63 -20.06 -16.09
N PHE A 155 -9.44 -19.93 -14.76
CA PHE A 155 -9.20 -18.64 -14.14
C PHE A 155 -7.93 -18.00 -14.67
N LEU A 156 -6.85 -18.75 -14.75
CA LEU A 156 -5.55 -18.25 -15.18
C LEU A 156 -5.53 -17.82 -16.66
N GLU A 157 -6.29 -18.50 -17.51
CA GLU A 157 -6.31 -18.22 -18.96
C GLU A 157 -7.29 -17.10 -19.35
N ARG A 158 -8.44 -17.00 -18.67
CA ARG A 158 -9.53 -16.09 -19.04
C ARG A 158 -9.77 -15.00 -18.01
N ASP A 159 -10.14 -15.38 -16.80
CA ASP A 159 -10.64 -14.44 -15.81
C ASP A 159 -9.54 -13.48 -15.31
N TRP A 160 -8.31 -13.93 -15.24
CA TRP A 160 -7.17 -13.09 -14.90
C TRP A 160 -6.89 -12.01 -15.95
N LYS A 161 -6.96 -12.34 -17.25
CA LYS A 161 -6.81 -11.34 -18.31
C LYS A 161 -7.93 -10.31 -18.29
N GLU A 162 -9.14 -10.77 -18.05
CA GLU A 162 -10.31 -9.93 -17.94
C GLU A 162 -10.20 -8.99 -16.72
N LEU A 163 -9.78 -9.49 -15.56
CA LEU A 163 -9.47 -8.70 -14.39
C LEU A 163 -8.42 -7.62 -14.68
N LEU A 164 -7.31 -7.99 -15.32
CA LEU A 164 -6.25 -7.03 -15.68
C LEU A 164 -6.79 -5.93 -16.59
N SER A 165 -7.50 -6.32 -17.65
CA SER A 165 -8.09 -5.38 -18.60
C SER A 165 -9.01 -4.36 -17.93
N TRP A 166 -9.83 -4.84 -17.01
CA TRP A 166 -10.81 -4.01 -16.33
C TRP A 166 -10.22 -3.14 -15.22
N CYS A 167 -9.35 -3.70 -14.37
CA CYS A 167 -8.85 -2.98 -13.19
C CYS A 167 -7.69 -2.02 -13.49
N TRP A 168 -7.00 -2.17 -14.63
CA TRP A 168 -5.79 -1.42 -14.95
C TRP A 168 -5.99 0.10 -14.86
N ILE A 169 -6.95 0.63 -15.62
CA ILE A 169 -7.21 2.07 -15.67
C ILE A 169 -7.67 2.61 -14.32
N PRO A 170 -8.66 2.04 -13.63
CA PRO A 170 -9.08 2.51 -12.31
C PRO A 170 -7.95 2.53 -11.27
N VAL A 171 -7.11 1.50 -11.25
CA VAL A 171 -5.98 1.44 -10.29
C VAL A 171 -4.92 2.47 -10.62
N GLN A 172 -4.57 2.65 -11.91
CA GLN A 172 -3.63 3.69 -12.35
C GLN A 172 -4.14 5.10 -12.00
N GLN A 173 -5.41 5.38 -12.22
CA GLN A 173 -6.01 6.66 -11.84
C GLN A 173 -5.95 6.90 -10.33
N LYS A 174 -6.16 5.86 -9.53
CA LYS A 174 -6.06 5.97 -8.07
C LYS A 174 -4.62 6.20 -7.61
N ILE A 175 -3.64 5.53 -8.23
CA ILE A 175 -2.21 5.77 -7.99
C ILE A 175 -1.89 7.25 -8.28
N GLU A 176 -2.26 7.73 -9.47
CA GLU A 176 -1.97 9.11 -9.87
C GLU A 176 -2.65 10.14 -8.94
N ALA A 177 -3.88 9.88 -8.50
CA ALA A 177 -4.56 10.76 -7.54
C ALA A 177 -3.77 10.90 -6.22
N HIS A 178 -3.22 9.81 -5.69
CA HIS A 178 -2.36 9.87 -4.50
C HIS A 178 -1.03 10.58 -4.78
N LEU A 179 -0.43 10.38 -5.95
CA LEU A 179 0.80 11.07 -6.34
C LEU A 179 0.58 12.57 -6.54
N GLU A 180 -0.55 12.98 -7.10
CA GLU A 180 -0.94 14.38 -7.21
C GLU A 180 -1.10 15.03 -5.84
N LEU A 181 -1.76 14.35 -4.89
CA LEU A 181 -1.87 14.82 -3.51
C LEU A 181 -0.50 14.91 -2.83
N ALA A 182 0.38 13.93 -3.05
CA ALA A 182 1.75 13.99 -2.54
C ALA A 182 2.50 15.21 -3.09
N ARG A 183 2.45 15.45 -4.40
CA ARG A 183 3.06 16.63 -5.02
C ARG A 183 2.46 17.93 -4.51
N PHE A 184 1.15 18.00 -4.35
CA PHE A 184 0.45 19.15 -3.78
C PHE A 184 0.96 19.48 -2.36
N HIS A 185 1.18 18.48 -1.51
CA HIS A 185 1.76 18.70 -0.19
C HIS A 185 3.19 19.25 -0.27
N LEU A 186 4.02 18.80 -1.20
CA LEU A 186 5.35 19.37 -1.41
C LEU A 186 5.29 20.83 -1.90
N ASP A 187 4.31 21.20 -2.72
CA ASP A 187 4.13 22.57 -3.19
C ASP A 187 3.80 23.54 -2.07
N GLN A 188 3.15 23.08 -1.00
CA GLN A 188 2.86 23.88 0.19
C GLN A 188 4.09 24.22 1.04
N LEU A 189 5.22 23.54 0.83
CA LEU A 189 6.48 23.82 1.54
C LEU A 189 7.24 25.05 1.01
N GLY A 190 6.76 25.67 -0.07
CA GLY A 190 7.29 26.93 -0.59
C GLY A 190 8.75 26.82 -1.05
N ASP A 191 9.63 27.60 -0.43
CA ASP A 191 11.04 27.71 -0.83
C ASP A 191 11.92 26.54 -0.39
N LEU A 192 11.35 25.49 0.29
CA LEU A 192 12.14 24.32 0.64
C LEU A 192 12.55 23.53 -0.60
N GLU A 193 13.80 23.11 -0.65
CA GLU A 193 14.36 22.30 -1.74
C GLU A 193 13.78 20.86 -1.67
N CYS A 194 12.75 20.59 -2.46
CA CYS A 194 12.02 19.32 -2.49
C CYS A 194 12.27 18.49 -3.76
N SER A 195 13.26 18.84 -4.58
CA SER A 195 13.50 18.16 -5.87
C SER A 195 13.73 16.66 -5.75
N ASN A 196 14.44 16.23 -4.71
CA ASN A 196 14.66 14.80 -4.46
C ASN A 196 13.40 14.07 -3.96
N LEU A 197 12.53 14.75 -3.18
CA LEU A 197 11.25 14.18 -2.77
C LEU A 197 10.29 14.08 -3.96
N ARG A 198 10.31 15.03 -4.88
CA ARG A 198 9.50 14.97 -6.12
C ARG A 198 9.84 13.76 -6.96
N LYS A 199 11.12 13.37 -7.08
CA LYS A 199 11.52 12.15 -7.80
C LYS A 199 10.87 10.89 -7.23
N LEU A 200 10.54 10.86 -5.94
CA LEU A 200 9.82 9.73 -5.34
C LEU A 200 8.36 9.63 -5.81
N THR A 201 7.82 10.67 -6.43
CA THR A 201 6.48 10.66 -7.02
C THR A 201 6.51 10.35 -8.52
N GLU A 202 7.67 10.12 -9.10
CA GLU A 202 7.87 9.74 -10.51
C GLU A 202 7.88 8.20 -10.60
N PHE A 203 6.70 7.59 -10.48
CA PHE A 203 6.59 6.15 -10.69
C PHE A 203 6.67 5.88 -12.19
N GLU A 204 7.47 4.90 -12.57
CA GLU A 204 7.42 4.37 -13.93
C GLU A 204 6.03 3.74 -14.14
N THR A 205 5.22 4.37 -14.99
CA THR A 205 3.97 3.78 -15.44
C THR A 205 4.32 2.53 -16.24
N GLN A 206 4.00 1.38 -15.70
CA GLN A 206 4.16 0.14 -16.46
C GLN A 206 3.27 0.21 -17.71
N PRO A 207 3.78 -0.19 -18.88
CA PRO A 207 2.95 -0.28 -20.07
C PRO A 207 1.78 -1.23 -19.81
N VAL A 208 0.63 -0.91 -20.39
CA VAL A 208 -0.53 -1.84 -20.38
C VAL A 208 0.00 -3.21 -20.85
N PRO A 209 -0.17 -4.28 -20.09
CA PRO A 209 0.29 -5.59 -20.50
C PRO A 209 -0.26 -5.95 -21.88
N GLU A 210 0.56 -6.54 -22.77
CA GLU A 210 0.13 -6.94 -24.13
C GLU A 210 -1.12 -7.85 -24.10
N THR A 211 -1.39 -8.47 -22.96
CA THR A 211 -2.58 -9.28 -22.71
C THR A 211 -3.86 -8.47 -22.56
N VAL A 212 -3.78 -7.13 -22.48
CA VAL A 212 -4.88 -6.17 -22.30
C VAL A 212 -5.18 -5.38 -23.59
N SER A 213 -4.30 -5.50 -24.62
CA SER A 213 -4.47 -4.85 -25.93
C SER A 213 -5.26 -5.69 -26.93
#